data_9786a98dae062e3049f6ebe99a5ae73f
#
_entry.id   9786a98dae062e3049f6ebe99a5ae73f
#
_cell.length_a   1.000
_cell.length_b   1.000
_cell.length_c   1.000
_cell.angle_alpha   90.00
_cell.angle_beta   90.00
_cell.angle_gamma   90.00
#
_symmetry.space_group_name_H-M   'P 1'
#
loop_
_entity.id
_entity.type
_entity.pdbx_description
1 polymer ?
#
loop_
_entity_poly.entity_id
_entity_poly.type
_entity_poly.pdbx_seq_one_letter_code
_entity_poly.pdbx_strand_id
1 'polypeptide(L)'
;MTSAAPSAPAESAQPPVAFRSFVALGDSFTEGMSDLLPDGTYRGWADLLAARLAALEPEFRYANLAVRGKLIGQIAADQVGPAAAMEADLVTLVGGLNDVLRPGCDTARVCALLEESVAALAPSCGTLVLMRSPGRRGPVLERYRPRMEQLFDFIDGLADRYGAVVVDLFSSHALGDPRMWADDRLHLTAEGHRRVAEAVWQRLGLPAESAWDTPLPPAAPPSWAARRAADLRFARVHLLPWIGRRLTGRSSGDGRAPKRPGLAPLTGTG
;
A
#
# COMPACT_ATOMS: atom_id res chain seq x y z
N MET A 1 -50.97 -35.84 6.90
CA MET A 1 -50.34 -35.03 7.96
C MET A 1 -48.96 -34.71 7.46
N THR A 2 -48.78 -33.56 6.82
CA THR A 2 -47.56 -33.10 6.22
C THR A 2 -46.81 -32.19 7.22
N SER A 3 -45.70 -32.66 7.76
CA SER A 3 -44.86 -31.95 8.72
C SER A 3 -44.04 -30.92 7.94
N ALA A 4 -44.28 -29.62 8.20
CA ALA A 4 -43.44 -28.53 7.74
C ALA A 4 -42.15 -28.46 8.58
N ALA A 5 -41.00 -28.51 7.91
CA ALA A 5 -39.71 -28.27 8.53
C ALA A 5 -39.57 -26.79 8.93
N PRO A 6 -38.95 -26.47 10.08
CA PRO A 6 -38.75 -25.10 10.47
C PRO A 6 -37.66 -24.44 9.57
N SER A 7 -37.98 -23.27 9.03
CA SER A 7 -37.06 -22.40 8.30
C SER A 7 -35.93 -21.96 9.24
N ALA A 8 -34.69 -22.13 8.80
CA ALA A 8 -33.53 -21.60 9.48
C ALA A 8 -33.62 -20.05 9.59
N PRO A 9 -33.21 -19.44 10.72
CA PRO A 9 -33.20 -18.02 10.87
C PRO A 9 -32.23 -17.40 9.86
N ALA A 10 -32.69 -16.35 9.15
CA ALA A 10 -31.87 -15.54 8.29
C ALA A 10 -30.72 -14.94 9.13
N GLU A 11 -29.49 -15.26 8.74
CA GLU A 11 -28.28 -14.67 9.27
C GLU A 11 -28.38 -13.16 9.12
N SER A 12 -28.48 -12.44 10.23
CA SER A 12 -28.58 -10.99 10.25
C SER A 12 -27.28 -10.42 9.67
N ALA A 13 -27.32 -9.98 8.41
CA ALA A 13 -26.24 -9.24 7.80
C ALA A 13 -25.93 -8.03 8.69
N GLN A 14 -24.75 -8.03 9.34
CA GLN A 14 -24.26 -6.86 10.03
C GLN A 14 -24.25 -5.68 9.04
N PRO A 15 -24.68 -4.48 9.46
CA PRO A 15 -24.60 -3.31 8.58
C PRO A 15 -23.13 -3.15 8.13
N PRO A 16 -22.87 -2.77 6.87
CA PRO A 16 -21.53 -2.56 6.39
C PRO A 16 -20.82 -1.55 7.29
N VAL A 17 -19.60 -1.86 7.68
CA VAL A 17 -18.75 -0.95 8.50
C VAL A 17 -18.64 0.38 7.76
N ALA A 18 -19.24 1.42 8.28
CA ALA A 18 -19.15 2.75 7.70
C ALA A 18 -17.89 3.44 8.23
N PHE A 19 -16.88 3.63 7.37
CA PHE A 19 -15.71 4.45 7.69
C PHE A 19 -16.01 5.91 7.34
N ARG A 20 -15.95 6.83 8.31
CA ARG A 20 -16.11 8.29 8.11
C ARG A 20 -14.79 8.99 7.92
N SER A 21 -13.68 8.34 8.28
CA SER A 21 -12.34 8.90 8.19
C SER A 21 -11.30 7.86 7.85
N PHE A 22 -10.32 8.26 7.03
CA PHE A 22 -9.20 7.40 6.63
C PHE A 22 -7.89 8.20 6.65
N VAL A 23 -6.87 7.64 7.29
CA VAL A 23 -5.51 8.18 7.27
C VAL A 23 -4.55 7.13 6.71
N ALA A 24 -3.80 7.49 5.66
CA ALA A 24 -2.83 6.62 5.03
C ALA A 24 -1.40 7.07 5.36
N LEU A 25 -0.60 6.15 5.93
CA LEU A 25 0.82 6.35 6.24
C LEU A 25 1.68 5.48 5.35
N GLY A 26 2.87 5.97 5.02
CA GLY A 26 3.84 5.17 4.27
C GLY A 26 4.84 5.99 3.46
N ASP A 27 5.28 5.36 2.39
CA ASP A 27 6.27 5.90 1.47
C ASP A 27 5.68 6.13 0.04
N SER A 28 6.51 5.97 -1.00
CA SER A 28 6.09 6.16 -2.40
C SER A 28 4.93 5.27 -2.84
N PHE A 29 4.79 4.08 -2.26
CA PHE A 29 3.71 3.16 -2.57
C PHE A 29 2.35 3.71 -2.13
N THR A 30 2.29 4.29 -0.93
CA THR A 30 1.08 4.91 -0.37
C THR A 30 0.86 6.32 -0.91
N GLU A 31 1.93 7.07 -1.23
CA GLU A 31 1.83 8.36 -1.93
C GLU A 31 1.20 8.20 -3.32
N GLY A 32 1.34 7.02 -3.96
CA GLY A 32 0.75 6.70 -5.25
C GLY A 32 1.66 6.94 -6.44
N MET A 33 2.99 6.84 -6.25
CA MET A 33 3.97 7.02 -7.32
C MET A 33 3.63 6.20 -8.57
N SER A 34 3.79 6.83 -9.73
CA SER A 34 3.53 6.30 -11.07
C SER A 34 2.06 6.16 -11.49
N ASP A 35 1.10 6.52 -10.64
CA ASP A 35 -0.30 6.76 -11.04
C ASP A 35 -0.50 8.29 -11.22
N LEU A 36 0.08 8.82 -12.29
CA LEU A 36 0.14 10.26 -12.57
C LEU A 36 -1.16 10.76 -13.18
N LEU A 37 -1.73 11.80 -12.59
CA LEU A 37 -2.91 12.50 -13.11
C LEU A 37 -2.48 13.61 -14.09
N PRO A 38 -3.43 14.12 -14.94
CA PRO A 38 -3.13 15.17 -15.91
C PRO A 38 -2.60 16.48 -15.29
N ASP A 39 -2.94 16.76 -14.04
CA ASP A 39 -2.47 17.93 -13.29
C ASP A 39 -1.05 17.77 -12.71
N GLY A 40 -0.41 16.62 -12.93
CA GLY A 40 0.93 16.30 -12.44
C GLY A 40 0.97 15.77 -11.00
N THR A 41 -0.16 15.59 -10.35
CA THR A 41 -0.24 14.94 -9.05
C THR A 41 -0.29 13.41 -9.17
N TYR A 42 -0.02 12.70 -8.08
CA TYR A 42 -0.11 11.24 -8.02
C TYR A 42 -1.36 10.83 -7.24
N ARG A 43 -2.14 9.91 -7.81
CA ARG A 43 -3.33 9.35 -7.17
C ARG A 43 -2.98 8.17 -6.27
N GLY A 44 -2.80 6.99 -6.85
CA GLY A 44 -2.45 5.77 -6.15
C GLY A 44 -3.61 5.06 -5.45
N TRP A 45 -3.30 3.90 -4.86
CA TRP A 45 -4.30 3.01 -4.25
C TRP A 45 -5.06 3.63 -3.07
N ALA A 46 -4.38 4.45 -2.25
CA ALA A 46 -5.00 5.05 -1.07
C ALA A 46 -6.06 6.10 -1.44
N ASP A 47 -5.79 6.91 -2.49
CA ASP A 47 -6.77 7.87 -2.99
C ASP A 47 -7.94 7.16 -3.69
N LEU A 48 -7.68 6.06 -4.42
CA LEU A 48 -8.73 5.22 -5.02
C LEU A 48 -9.64 4.60 -3.97
N LEU A 49 -9.06 4.08 -2.88
CA LEU A 49 -9.83 3.57 -1.74
C LEU A 49 -10.65 4.70 -1.09
N ALA A 50 -10.02 5.84 -0.83
CA ALA A 50 -10.68 7.00 -0.24
C ALA A 50 -11.87 7.50 -1.08
N ALA A 51 -11.71 7.56 -2.42
CA ALA A 51 -12.80 7.96 -3.32
C ALA A 51 -14.00 7.01 -3.24
N ARG A 52 -13.77 5.70 -3.11
CA ARG A 52 -14.85 4.71 -2.96
C ARG A 52 -15.52 4.81 -1.59
N LEU A 53 -14.76 5.03 -0.52
CA LEU A 53 -15.32 5.23 0.83
C LEU A 53 -16.17 6.52 0.88
N ALA A 54 -15.70 7.60 0.26
CA ALA A 54 -16.44 8.86 0.14
C ALA A 54 -17.75 8.74 -0.65
N ALA A 55 -17.83 7.79 -1.58
CA ALA A 55 -19.09 7.50 -2.29
C ALA A 55 -20.15 6.82 -1.40
N LEU A 56 -19.73 6.19 -0.30
CA LEU A 56 -20.63 5.57 0.68
C LEU A 56 -21.00 6.51 1.84
N GLU A 57 -20.13 7.47 2.16
CA GLU A 57 -20.26 8.36 3.31
C GLU A 57 -20.04 9.82 2.88
N PRO A 58 -21.10 10.66 2.78
CA PRO A 58 -20.98 12.04 2.28
C PRO A 58 -20.06 12.95 3.12
N GLU A 59 -19.94 12.67 4.43
CA GLU A 59 -19.09 13.45 5.35
C GLU A 59 -17.67 12.85 5.50
N PHE A 60 -17.30 11.95 4.61
CA PHE A 60 -16.03 11.26 4.65
C PHE A 60 -14.84 12.22 4.58
N ARG A 61 -13.84 11.97 5.44
CA ARG A 61 -12.61 12.77 5.52
C ARG A 61 -11.38 11.88 5.29
N TYR A 62 -10.41 12.42 4.58
CA TYR A 62 -9.22 11.68 4.18
C TYR A 62 -7.94 12.48 4.40
N ALA A 63 -6.90 11.82 4.91
CA ALA A 63 -5.53 12.31 4.95
C ALA A 63 -4.57 11.27 4.34
N ASN A 64 -3.51 11.74 3.68
CA ASN A 64 -2.42 10.91 3.17
C ASN A 64 -1.10 11.53 3.56
N LEU A 65 -0.48 10.97 4.60
CA LEU A 65 0.77 11.46 5.20
C LEU A 65 2.01 10.87 4.50
N ALA A 66 1.82 9.96 3.55
CA ALA A 66 2.90 9.27 2.90
C ALA A 66 3.80 10.20 2.08
N VAL A 67 5.09 9.96 2.17
CA VAL A 67 6.13 10.69 1.42
C VAL A 67 7.12 9.70 0.84
N ARG A 68 7.36 9.77 -0.46
CA ARG A 68 8.25 8.89 -1.21
C ARG A 68 9.65 8.80 -0.62
N GLY A 69 10.22 7.61 -0.66
CA GLY A 69 11.60 7.36 -0.23
C GLY A 69 11.81 7.32 1.27
N LYS A 70 10.77 7.53 2.09
CA LYS A 70 10.86 7.40 3.54
C LYS A 70 11.19 5.97 3.96
N LEU A 71 11.98 5.87 5.02
CA LEU A 71 12.26 4.63 5.76
C LEU A 71 11.33 4.54 6.95
N ILE A 72 11.19 3.35 7.53
CA ILE A 72 10.27 3.14 8.66
C ILE A 72 10.55 4.09 9.84
N GLY A 73 11.82 4.38 10.16
CA GLY A 73 12.16 5.33 11.23
C GLY A 73 11.70 6.76 10.93
N GLN A 74 11.68 7.17 9.66
CA GLN A 74 11.18 8.47 9.25
C GLN A 74 9.64 8.51 9.22
N ILE A 75 9.00 7.39 8.84
CA ILE A 75 7.54 7.23 8.93
C ILE A 75 7.11 7.33 10.39
N ALA A 76 7.79 6.61 11.28
CA ALA A 76 7.53 6.65 12.72
C ALA A 76 7.65 8.08 13.29
N ALA A 77 8.71 8.79 12.94
CA ALA A 77 8.98 10.13 13.46
C ALA A 77 8.01 11.20 12.91
N ASP A 78 7.69 11.14 11.62
CA ASP A 78 7.02 12.24 10.92
C ASP A 78 5.50 12.03 10.76
N GLN A 79 5.03 10.75 10.74
CA GLN A 79 3.66 10.43 10.33
C GLN A 79 2.82 9.82 11.48
N VAL A 80 3.42 9.01 12.35
CA VAL A 80 2.67 8.24 13.37
C VAL A 80 1.99 9.15 14.39
N GLY A 81 2.70 10.10 14.99
CA GLY A 81 2.12 11.04 15.94
C GLY A 81 0.97 11.86 15.36
N PRO A 82 1.14 12.51 14.20
CA PRO A 82 0.05 13.20 13.51
C PRO A 82 -1.15 12.30 13.18
N ALA A 83 -0.91 11.06 12.73
CA ALA A 83 -2.00 10.12 12.41
C ALA A 83 -2.77 9.68 13.67
N ALA A 84 -2.06 9.36 14.75
CA ALA A 84 -2.69 8.99 16.03
C ALA A 84 -3.58 10.11 16.56
N ALA A 85 -3.14 11.38 16.46
CA ALA A 85 -3.92 12.54 16.88
C ALA A 85 -5.19 12.80 16.04
N MET A 86 -5.33 12.18 14.87
CA MET A 86 -6.51 12.29 14.02
C MET A 86 -7.65 11.33 14.43
N GLU A 87 -7.37 10.33 15.25
CA GLU A 87 -8.36 9.36 15.78
C GLU A 87 -9.31 8.83 14.71
N ALA A 88 -8.75 8.41 13.55
CA ALA A 88 -9.53 8.02 12.38
C ALA A 88 -10.15 6.63 12.52
N ASP A 89 -11.30 6.41 11.85
CA ASP A 89 -11.95 5.09 11.81
C ASP A 89 -11.07 4.04 11.11
N LEU A 90 -10.32 4.46 10.08
CA LEU A 90 -9.44 3.62 9.31
C LEU A 90 -8.04 4.24 9.24
N VAL A 91 -7.03 3.47 9.60
CA VAL A 91 -5.62 3.85 9.42
C VAL A 91 -4.90 2.74 8.68
N THR A 92 -4.09 3.10 7.68
CA THR A 92 -3.19 2.15 7.02
C THR A 92 -1.75 2.54 7.25
N LEU A 93 -0.90 1.57 7.64
CA LEU A 93 0.54 1.75 7.77
C LEU A 93 1.27 0.79 6.84
N VAL A 94 2.00 1.33 5.88
CA VAL A 94 2.82 0.55 4.94
C VAL A 94 4.24 1.10 4.92
N GLY A 95 5.19 0.31 5.40
CA GLY A 95 6.59 0.75 5.49
C GLY A 95 7.56 -0.42 5.75
N GLY A 96 8.84 -0.11 5.75
CA GLY A 96 9.93 -1.08 6.02
C GLY A 96 10.49 -1.76 4.78
N LEU A 97 9.77 -1.81 3.65
CA LEU A 97 10.30 -2.42 2.42
C LEU A 97 11.52 -1.64 1.89
N ASN A 98 11.49 -0.32 1.93
CA ASN A 98 12.63 0.52 1.55
C ASN A 98 13.87 0.26 2.41
N ASP A 99 13.67 -0.15 3.67
CA ASP A 99 14.73 -0.48 4.61
C ASP A 99 15.37 -1.83 4.26
N VAL A 100 14.57 -2.90 4.16
CA VAL A 100 15.07 -4.27 3.94
C VAL A 100 15.74 -4.46 2.58
N LEU A 101 15.42 -3.61 1.59
CA LEU A 101 16.08 -3.57 0.30
C LEU A 101 17.44 -2.84 0.34
N ARG A 102 17.86 -2.29 1.48
CA ARG A 102 19.17 -1.64 1.60
C ARG A 102 20.28 -2.67 1.93
N PRO A 103 21.47 -2.53 1.34
CA PRO A 103 22.64 -3.24 1.84
C PRO A 103 22.88 -2.91 3.31
N GLY A 104 23.20 -3.92 4.15
CA GLY A 104 23.48 -3.70 5.57
C GLY A 104 22.26 -3.31 6.42
N CYS A 105 21.02 -3.59 5.96
CA CYS A 105 19.82 -3.37 6.75
C CYS A 105 19.84 -4.20 8.04
N ASP A 106 19.59 -3.53 9.16
CA ASP A 106 19.26 -4.17 10.44
C ASP A 106 17.75 -4.44 10.48
N THR A 107 17.35 -5.65 10.09
CA THR A 107 15.95 -6.05 10.02
C THR A 107 15.30 -6.05 11.42
N ALA A 108 16.06 -6.37 12.48
CA ALA A 108 15.55 -6.34 13.85
C ALA A 108 15.16 -4.91 14.27
N ARG A 109 16.00 -3.93 13.91
CA ARG A 109 15.67 -2.51 14.15
C ARG A 109 14.46 -2.05 13.34
N VAL A 110 14.32 -2.50 12.09
CA VAL A 110 13.13 -2.21 11.25
C VAL A 110 11.87 -2.75 11.92
N CYS A 111 11.90 -4.00 12.38
CA CYS A 111 10.80 -4.63 13.08
C CYS A 111 10.44 -3.89 14.38
N ALA A 112 11.43 -3.49 15.18
CA ALA A 112 11.19 -2.73 16.41
C ALA A 112 10.50 -1.38 16.15
N LEU A 113 10.94 -0.63 15.14
CA LEU A 113 10.32 0.65 14.76
C LEU A 113 8.90 0.48 14.22
N LEU A 114 8.65 -0.62 13.50
CA LEU A 114 7.31 -0.96 13.01
C LEU A 114 6.40 -1.29 14.19
N GLU A 115 6.86 -2.07 15.18
CA GLU A 115 6.10 -2.38 16.39
C GLU A 115 5.80 -1.13 17.22
N GLU A 116 6.78 -0.26 17.43
CA GLU A 116 6.57 1.05 18.11
C GLU A 116 5.48 1.87 17.40
N SER A 117 5.49 1.86 16.05
CA SER A 117 4.49 2.57 15.23
C SER A 117 3.09 1.96 15.37
N VAL A 118 2.98 0.63 15.29
CA VAL A 118 1.71 -0.12 15.44
C VAL A 118 1.15 0.07 16.85
N ALA A 119 2.00 -0.04 17.88
CA ALA A 119 1.59 0.15 19.28
C ALA A 119 1.01 1.55 19.55
N ALA A 120 1.54 2.57 18.85
CA ALA A 120 1.03 3.94 18.98
C ALA A 120 -0.27 4.17 18.19
N LEU A 121 -0.45 3.51 17.04
CA LEU A 121 -1.62 3.69 16.17
C LEU A 121 -2.82 2.85 16.59
N ALA A 122 -2.61 1.61 17.03
CA ALA A 122 -3.69 0.67 17.32
C ALA A 122 -4.73 1.20 18.34
N PRO A 123 -4.34 1.86 19.45
CA PRO A 123 -5.32 2.41 20.41
C PRO A 123 -6.01 3.69 19.92
N SER A 124 -5.53 4.34 18.84
CA SER A 124 -6.00 5.64 18.36
C SER A 124 -6.83 5.57 17.09
N CYS A 125 -7.18 4.36 16.61
CA CYS A 125 -8.00 4.21 15.41
C CYS A 125 -9.01 3.06 15.55
N GLY A 126 -10.08 3.12 14.75
CA GLY A 126 -11.09 2.06 14.74
C GLY A 126 -10.58 0.76 14.11
N THR A 127 -9.91 0.86 12.97
CA THR A 127 -9.31 -0.26 12.25
C THR A 127 -7.92 0.11 11.77
N LEU A 128 -6.92 -0.67 12.16
CA LEU A 128 -5.55 -0.56 11.65
C LEU A 128 -5.33 -1.62 10.57
N VAL A 129 -4.82 -1.19 9.41
CA VAL A 129 -4.47 -2.08 8.29
C VAL A 129 -2.96 -2.06 8.08
N LEU A 130 -2.37 -3.22 8.05
CA LEU A 130 -0.98 -3.47 7.67
C LEU A 130 -0.93 -4.19 6.33
N MET A 131 0.18 -4.13 5.61
CA MET A 131 0.31 -4.78 4.31
C MET A 131 1.61 -5.56 4.18
N ARG A 132 1.52 -6.75 3.63
CA ARG A 132 2.65 -7.44 3.02
C ARG A 132 2.79 -6.84 1.61
N SER A 133 3.74 -5.92 1.45
CA SER A 133 3.89 -5.13 0.22
C SER A 133 4.05 -6.00 -1.02
N PRO A 134 3.52 -5.59 -2.18
CA PRO A 134 3.66 -6.37 -3.40
C PRO A 134 5.13 -6.50 -3.79
N GLY A 135 5.52 -7.69 -4.23
CA GLY A 135 6.88 -7.98 -4.68
C GLY A 135 6.92 -8.23 -6.18
N ARG A 136 7.63 -7.38 -6.94
CA ARG A 136 7.98 -7.72 -8.30
C ARG A 136 8.90 -8.94 -8.31
N ARG A 137 8.60 -9.92 -9.15
CA ARG A 137 9.47 -11.10 -9.32
C ARG A 137 10.69 -10.73 -10.17
N GLY A 138 11.88 -11.20 -9.77
CA GLY A 138 13.10 -11.00 -10.51
C GLY A 138 14.37 -11.29 -9.72
N PRO A 139 15.50 -11.61 -10.37
CA PRO A 139 16.70 -12.14 -9.71
C PRO A 139 17.32 -11.17 -8.69
N VAL A 140 17.15 -9.87 -8.89
CA VAL A 140 17.67 -8.86 -7.93
C VAL A 140 16.86 -8.89 -6.63
N LEU A 141 15.53 -8.98 -6.72
CA LEU A 141 14.65 -9.00 -5.54
C LEU A 141 14.68 -10.34 -4.82
N GLU A 142 14.88 -11.44 -5.52
CA GLU A 142 15.06 -12.77 -4.89
C GLU A 142 16.20 -12.78 -3.87
N ARG A 143 17.25 -11.97 -4.08
CA ARG A 143 18.35 -11.82 -3.12
C ARG A 143 17.89 -11.24 -1.78
N TYR A 144 16.83 -10.44 -1.77
CA TYR A 144 16.29 -9.80 -0.57
C TYR A 144 15.07 -10.53 -0.01
N ARG A 145 14.59 -11.56 -0.72
CA ARG A 145 13.40 -12.35 -0.32
C ARG A 145 13.43 -12.79 1.15
N PRO A 146 14.52 -13.37 1.70
CA PRO A 146 14.51 -13.81 3.10
C PRO A 146 14.25 -12.67 4.10
N ARG A 147 14.78 -11.45 3.82
CA ARG A 147 14.52 -10.28 4.67
C ARG A 147 13.09 -9.76 4.52
N MET A 148 12.54 -9.85 3.31
CA MET A 148 11.15 -9.46 3.05
C MET A 148 10.20 -10.42 3.77
N GLU A 149 10.43 -11.72 3.68
CA GLU A 149 9.64 -12.74 4.38
C GLU A 149 9.73 -12.55 5.90
N GLN A 150 10.91 -12.33 6.45
CA GLN A 150 11.08 -12.02 7.88
C GLN A 150 10.27 -10.78 8.31
N LEU A 151 10.26 -9.70 7.51
CA LEU A 151 9.45 -8.52 7.78
C LEU A 151 7.96 -8.84 7.72
N PHE A 152 7.52 -9.63 6.74
CA PHE A 152 6.11 -9.97 6.56
C PHE A 152 5.59 -10.92 7.63
N ASP A 153 6.37 -11.91 8.04
CA ASP A 153 6.06 -12.77 9.18
C ASP A 153 5.93 -11.96 10.48
N PHE A 154 6.77 -10.93 10.63
CA PHE A 154 6.69 -10.02 11.77
C PHE A 154 5.42 -9.15 11.71
N ILE A 155 5.01 -8.68 10.52
CA ILE A 155 3.75 -7.94 10.31
C ILE A 155 2.55 -8.80 10.70
N ASP A 156 2.53 -10.07 10.33
CA ASP A 156 1.46 -11.01 10.70
C ASP A 156 1.38 -11.17 12.23
N GLY A 157 2.53 -11.34 12.90
CA GLY A 157 2.59 -11.40 14.35
C GLY A 157 2.14 -10.10 15.06
N LEU A 158 2.40 -8.94 14.46
CA LEU A 158 1.87 -7.66 14.96
C LEU A 158 0.36 -7.58 14.80
N ALA A 159 -0.16 -8.02 13.65
CA ALA A 159 -1.60 -8.02 13.40
C ALA A 159 -2.35 -8.88 14.42
N ASP A 160 -1.85 -10.07 14.72
CA ASP A 160 -2.42 -10.95 15.75
C ASP A 160 -2.41 -10.30 17.13
N ARG A 161 -1.31 -9.61 17.47
CA ARG A 161 -1.12 -9.00 18.80
C ARG A 161 -1.95 -7.75 19.03
N TYR A 162 -2.10 -6.93 18.00
CA TYR A 162 -2.78 -5.63 18.07
C TYR A 162 -4.17 -5.61 17.44
N GLY A 163 -4.66 -6.74 16.93
CA GLY A 163 -5.96 -6.82 16.27
C GLY A 163 -6.00 -6.10 14.92
N ALA A 164 -4.87 -5.94 14.24
CA ALA A 164 -4.80 -5.27 12.96
C ALA A 164 -5.21 -6.20 11.80
N VAL A 165 -5.67 -5.61 10.70
CA VAL A 165 -6.03 -6.32 9.47
C VAL A 165 -4.81 -6.40 8.57
N VAL A 166 -4.43 -7.58 8.08
CA VAL A 166 -3.35 -7.71 7.08
C VAL A 166 -3.91 -7.87 5.68
N VAL A 167 -3.37 -7.10 4.73
CA VAL A 167 -3.59 -7.28 3.29
C VAL A 167 -2.35 -7.91 2.69
N ASP A 168 -2.44 -9.17 2.25
CA ASP A 168 -1.33 -9.85 1.58
C ASP A 168 -1.31 -9.53 0.08
N LEU A 169 -0.42 -8.64 -0.31
CA LEU A 169 -0.15 -8.30 -1.70
C LEU A 169 1.09 -9.04 -2.23
N PHE A 170 1.91 -9.60 -1.34
CA PHE A 170 3.16 -10.27 -1.72
C PHE A 170 2.89 -11.60 -2.42
N SER A 171 1.88 -12.34 -1.97
CA SER A 171 1.47 -13.61 -2.55
C SER A 171 0.68 -13.47 -3.85
N SER A 172 0.30 -12.25 -4.23
CA SER A 172 -0.54 -11.97 -5.40
C SER A 172 0.08 -12.48 -6.71
N HIS A 173 -0.71 -13.21 -7.48
CA HIS A 173 -0.35 -13.64 -8.83
C HIS A 173 -0.41 -12.48 -9.82
N ALA A 174 -1.42 -11.64 -9.71
CA ALA A 174 -1.64 -10.50 -10.59
C ALA A 174 -0.56 -9.43 -10.41
N LEU A 175 -0.25 -9.05 -9.16
CA LEU A 175 0.77 -8.03 -8.87
C LEU A 175 2.19 -8.54 -9.14
N GLY A 176 2.40 -9.86 -9.27
CA GLY A 176 3.66 -10.44 -9.74
C GLY A 176 3.93 -10.24 -11.23
N ASP A 177 2.92 -9.86 -12.03
CA ASP A 177 3.06 -9.62 -13.46
C ASP A 177 3.84 -8.31 -13.73
N PRO A 178 4.88 -8.33 -14.59
CA PRO A 178 5.64 -7.12 -14.93
C PRO A 178 4.80 -5.96 -15.46
N ARG A 179 3.62 -6.21 -16.05
CA ARG A 179 2.70 -5.18 -16.57
C ARG A 179 2.01 -4.36 -15.48
N MET A 180 2.05 -4.83 -14.24
CA MET A 180 1.56 -4.06 -13.07
C MET A 180 2.57 -3.02 -12.59
N TRP A 181 3.80 -3.04 -13.12
CA TRP A 181 4.90 -2.19 -12.70
C TRP A 181 5.24 -1.16 -13.77
N ALA A 182 5.47 0.07 -13.36
CA ALA A 182 5.85 1.18 -14.23
C ALA A 182 7.26 0.98 -14.83
N ASP A 183 7.66 1.87 -15.73
CA ASP A 183 8.95 1.83 -16.42
C ASP A 183 10.16 1.86 -15.46
N ASP A 184 9.99 2.42 -14.26
CA ASP A 184 11.01 2.44 -13.21
C ASP A 184 11.17 1.08 -12.49
N ARG A 185 10.32 0.11 -12.79
CA ARG A 185 10.35 -1.27 -12.25
C ARG A 185 10.27 -1.34 -10.73
N LEU A 186 9.83 -0.27 -10.09
CA LEU A 186 9.75 -0.13 -8.64
C LEU A 186 8.34 0.21 -8.16
N HIS A 187 7.65 1.07 -8.89
CA HIS A 187 6.31 1.52 -8.53
C HIS A 187 5.24 0.85 -9.41
N LEU A 188 4.03 0.76 -8.88
CA LEU A 188 2.91 0.17 -9.61
C LEU A 188 2.38 1.13 -10.69
N THR A 189 1.83 0.57 -11.74
CA THR A 189 1.01 1.32 -12.71
C THR A 189 -0.33 1.70 -12.09
N ALA A 190 -1.11 2.56 -12.77
CA ALA A 190 -2.48 2.89 -12.38
C ALA A 190 -3.34 1.63 -12.16
N GLU A 191 -3.21 0.61 -13.03
CA GLU A 191 -3.91 -0.68 -12.87
C GLU A 191 -3.42 -1.45 -11.65
N GLY A 192 -2.12 -1.46 -11.38
CA GLY A 192 -1.57 -2.06 -10.16
C GLY A 192 -2.14 -1.40 -8.90
N HIS A 193 -2.18 -0.08 -8.85
CA HIS A 193 -2.78 0.67 -7.75
C HIS A 193 -4.28 0.40 -7.59
N ARG A 194 -5.04 0.30 -8.70
CA ARG A 194 -6.45 -0.04 -8.67
C ARG A 194 -6.68 -1.41 -8.03
N ARG A 195 -5.85 -2.41 -8.36
CA ARG A 195 -5.93 -3.76 -7.77
C ARG A 195 -5.61 -3.76 -6.29
N VAL A 196 -4.64 -2.96 -5.86
CA VAL A 196 -4.34 -2.80 -4.43
C VAL A 196 -5.53 -2.18 -3.69
N ALA A 197 -6.14 -1.13 -4.22
CA ALA A 197 -7.33 -0.54 -3.62
C ALA A 197 -8.48 -1.56 -3.47
N GLU A 198 -8.69 -2.40 -4.48
CA GLU A 198 -9.69 -3.46 -4.43
C GLU A 198 -9.33 -4.56 -3.40
N ALA A 199 -8.04 -4.94 -3.29
CA ALA A 199 -7.59 -5.88 -2.27
C ALA A 199 -7.87 -5.38 -0.86
N VAL A 200 -7.58 -4.11 -0.58
CA VAL A 200 -7.88 -3.47 0.72
C VAL A 200 -9.38 -3.42 0.95
N TRP A 201 -10.15 -2.99 -0.06
CA TRP A 201 -11.61 -2.92 -0.01
C TRP A 201 -12.24 -4.25 0.40
N GLN A 202 -11.86 -5.35 -0.28
CA GLN A 202 -12.36 -6.69 0.04
C GLN A 202 -11.91 -7.16 1.42
N ARG A 203 -10.67 -6.87 1.81
CA ARG A 203 -10.14 -7.28 3.12
C ARG A 203 -10.81 -6.55 4.28
N LEU A 204 -11.36 -5.36 4.05
CA LEU A 204 -12.20 -4.64 4.99
C LEU A 204 -13.64 -5.18 5.07
N GLY A 205 -13.99 -6.25 4.35
CA GLY A 205 -15.32 -6.86 4.33
C GLY A 205 -16.34 -6.08 3.51
N LEU A 206 -15.89 -5.15 2.66
CA LEU A 206 -16.78 -4.38 1.79
C LEU A 206 -17.12 -5.20 0.53
N PRO A 207 -18.30 -4.97 -0.11
CA PRO A 207 -18.74 -5.77 -1.25
C PRO A 207 -17.76 -5.74 -2.42
N ALA A 208 -17.27 -6.92 -2.83
CA ALA A 208 -16.31 -7.06 -3.92
C ALA A 208 -16.93 -6.63 -5.27
N GLU A 209 -16.24 -5.78 -6.02
CA GLU A 209 -16.64 -5.40 -7.37
C GLU A 209 -15.90 -6.23 -8.43
N SER A 210 -14.71 -6.72 -8.12
CA SER A 210 -13.89 -7.50 -9.03
C SER A 210 -12.93 -8.43 -8.31
N ALA A 211 -12.50 -9.51 -8.98
CA ALA A 211 -11.43 -10.37 -8.48
C ALA A 211 -10.07 -9.69 -8.73
N TRP A 212 -9.57 -8.94 -7.76
CA TRP A 212 -8.35 -8.13 -7.88
C TRP A 212 -7.09 -8.94 -8.21
N ASP A 213 -7.02 -10.21 -7.80
CA ASP A 213 -5.88 -11.10 -8.03
C ASP A 213 -6.02 -11.95 -9.30
N THR A 214 -7.00 -11.66 -10.17
CA THR A 214 -7.12 -12.36 -11.44
C THR A 214 -5.90 -12.10 -12.32
N PRO A 215 -5.17 -13.14 -12.74
CA PRO A 215 -4.05 -12.99 -13.64
C PRO A 215 -4.44 -12.28 -14.93
N LEU A 216 -3.54 -11.49 -15.47
CA LEU A 216 -3.75 -10.86 -16.78
C LEU A 216 -3.76 -11.93 -17.90
N PRO A 217 -4.51 -11.71 -18.97
CA PRO A 217 -4.44 -12.56 -20.14
C PRO A 217 -3.00 -12.71 -20.63
N PRO A 218 -2.59 -13.90 -21.11
CA PRO A 218 -1.28 -14.09 -21.69
C PRO A 218 -0.99 -13.05 -22.78
N ALA A 219 0.20 -12.46 -22.73
CA ALA A 219 0.66 -11.53 -23.76
C ALA A 219 1.88 -12.10 -24.48
N ALA A 220 2.02 -11.79 -25.75
CA ALA A 220 3.21 -12.17 -26.50
C ALA A 220 4.47 -11.54 -25.83
N PRO A 221 5.53 -12.33 -25.63
CA PRO A 221 6.74 -11.78 -25.05
C PRO A 221 7.34 -10.71 -25.97
N PRO A 222 7.84 -9.60 -25.42
CA PRO A 222 8.48 -8.56 -26.23
C PRO A 222 9.70 -9.14 -26.95
N SER A 223 9.98 -8.62 -28.13
CA SER A 223 11.17 -9.02 -28.91
C SER A 223 12.45 -8.75 -28.10
N TRP A 224 13.54 -9.46 -28.45
CA TRP A 224 14.84 -9.23 -27.81
C TRP A 224 15.29 -7.77 -27.92
N ALA A 225 15.13 -7.14 -29.08
CA ALA A 225 15.46 -5.75 -29.30
C ALA A 225 14.65 -4.81 -28.40
N ALA A 226 13.33 -5.05 -28.29
CA ALA A 226 12.46 -4.27 -27.41
C ALA A 226 12.87 -4.40 -25.92
N ARG A 227 13.21 -5.61 -25.48
CA ARG A 227 13.72 -5.83 -24.10
C ARG A 227 15.00 -5.06 -23.85
N ARG A 228 15.97 -5.11 -24.76
CA ARG A 228 17.24 -4.39 -24.64
C ARG A 228 17.05 -2.87 -24.63
N ALA A 229 16.17 -2.36 -25.50
CA ALA A 229 15.83 -0.93 -25.50
C ALA A 229 15.19 -0.50 -24.18
N ALA A 230 14.29 -1.28 -23.62
CA ALA A 230 13.68 -1.03 -22.32
C ALA A 230 14.70 -1.09 -21.17
N ASP A 231 15.66 -2.03 -21.21
CA ASP A 231 16.72 -2.13 -20.20
C ASP A 231 17.67 -0.94 -20.24
N LEU A 232 18.07 -0.49 -21.43
CA LEU A 232 18.91 0.70 -21.60
C LEU A 232 18.19 1.97 -21.14
N ARG A 233 16.91 2.11 -21.47
CA ARG A 233 16.08 3.23 -21.01
C ARG A 233 15.97 3.20 -19.47
N PHE A 234 15.65 2.07 -18.87
CA PHE A 234 15.61 1.91 -17.42
C PHE A 234 16.94 2.31 -16.77
N ALA A 235 18.05 1.79 -17.29
CA ALA A 235 19.37 2.11 -16.75
C ALA A 235 19.67 3.61 -16.78
N ARG A 236 19.38 4.26 -17.91
CA ARG A 236 19.68 5.70 -18.11
C ARG A 236 18.74 6.62 -17.34
N VAL A 237 17.44 6.33 -17.34
CA VAL A 237 16.40 7.25 -16.82
C VAL A 237 16.14 7.02 -15.33
N HIS A 238 16.27 5.77 -14.86
CA HIS A 238 15.89 5.43 -13.49
C HIS A 238 17.07 4.98 -12.63
N LEU A 239 17.87 4.01 -13.10
CA LEU A 239 18.91 3.39 -12.27
C LEU A 239 20.08 4.36 -12.00
N LEU A 240 20.66 4.98 -13.03
CA LEU A 240 21.79 5.90 -12.85
C LEU A 240 21.45 7.13 -11.97
N PRO A 241 20.30 7.81 -12.15
CA PRO A 241 19.90 8.89 -11.24
C PRO A 241 19.64 8.39 -9.81
N TRP A 242 19.11 7.18 -9.64
CA TRP A 242 18.91 6.58 -8.33
C TRP A 242 20.24 6.32 -7.63
N ILE A 243 21.23 5.73 -8.33
CA ILE A 243 22.58 5.52 -7.80
C ILE A 243 23.20 6.87 -7.40
N GLY A 244 23.10 7.90 -8.25
CA GLY A 244 23.62 9.23 -7.97
C GLY A 244 23.04 9.83 -6.68
N ARG A 245 21.73 9.76 -6.49
CA ARG A 245 21.08 10.17 -5.22
C ARG A 245 21.57 9.37 -4.03
N ARG A 246 21.72 8.05 -4.21
CA ARG A 246 22.20 7.16 -3.14
C ARG A 246 23.63 7.50 -2.68
N LEU A 247 24.52 7.80 -3.61
CA LEU A 247 25.90 8.19 -3.32
C LEU A 247 26.00 9.57 -2.63
N THR A 248 25.04 10.45 -2.89
CA THR A 248 24.98 11.78 -2.27
C THR A 248 24.14 11.84 -0.99
N GLY A 249 23.65 10.69 -0.48
CA GLY A 249 22.80 10.63 0.72
C GLY A 249 21.41 11.26 0.53
N ARG A 250 20.98 11.56 -0.68
CA ARG A 250 19.71 12.20 -0.98
C ARG A 250 18.59 11.18 -1.20
N SER A 251 17.37 11.55 -0.79
CA SER A 251 16.13 10.85 -1.10
C SER A 251 15.29 11.63 -2.11
N SER A 252 14.46 10.94 -2.87
CA SER A 252 13.45 11.59 -3.72
C SER A 252 12.36 12.33 -2.94
N GLY A 253 12.25 12.05 -1.63
CA GLY A 253 11.32 12.67 -0.70
C GLY A 253 11.87 13.87 0.07
N ASP A 254 13.16 14.20 -0.10
CA ASP A 254 13.76 15.31 0.65
C ASP A 254 13.08 16.64 0.33
N GLY A 255 12.66 17.36 1.39
CA GLY A 255 11.96 18.63 1.28
C GLY A 255 10.51 18.54 0.78
N ARG A 256 9.93 17.33 0.69
CA ARG A 256 8.54 17.14 0.30
C ARG A 256 7.62 17.06 1.52
N ALA A 257 6.47 17.71 1.41
CA ALA A 257 5.36 17.57 2.32
C ALA A 257 4.40 16.46 1.86
N PRO A 258 3.61 15.87 2.79
CA PRO A 258 2.51 14.99 2.46
C PRO A 258 1.50 15.68 1.54
N LYS A 259 0.91 14.93 0.59
CA LYS A 259 -0.10 15.50 -0.32
C LYS A 259 -1.42 15.90 0.36
N ARG A 260 -1.75 15.27 1.49
CA ARG A 260 -2.94 15.58 2.32
C ARG A 260 -2.55 15.47 3.80
N PRO A 261 -2.00 16.54 4.41
CA PRO A 261 -1.42 16.48 5.75
C PRO A 261 -2.43 16.40 6.89
N GLY A 262 -3.71 16.55 6.62
CA GLY A 262 -4.78 16.49 7.62
C GLY A 262 -6.08 15.93 7.06
N LEU A 263 -6.96 15.48 7.96
CA LEU A 263 -8.30 15.03 7.62
C LEU A 263 -9.12 16.18 7.02
N ALA A 264 -9.43 16.08 5.74
CA ALA A 264 -10.27 17.02 5.02
C ALA A 264 -11.30 16.26 4.17
N PRO A 265 -12.48 16.86 3.89
CA PRO A 265 -13.43 16.28 2.94
C PRO A 265 -12.76 15.98 1.61
N LEU A 266 -13.12 14.85 1.00
CA LEU A 266 -12.70 14.53 -0.36
C LEU A 266 -13.60 15.30 -1.31
N THR A 267 -13.27 16.59 -1.55
CA THR A 267 -13.96 17.34 -2.58
C THR A 267 -13.71 16.67 -3.92
N GLY A 268 -14.77 16.30 -4.62
CA GLY A 268 -14.73 15.50 -5.81
C GLY A 268 -13.75 16.04 -6.83
N THR A 269 -12.71 15.25 -7.12
CA THR A 269 -12.02 15.30 -8.41
C THR A 269 -12.80 14.37 -9.32
N GLY A 270 -13.61 14.97 -10.21
CA GLY A 270 -14.31 14.25 -11.27
C GLY A 270 -13.37 13.49 -12.18
#